data_210d256812ba68472ae6ebdd160d9934
#
_entry.id   210d256812ba68472ae6ebdd160d9934
#
_cell.length_a   1.000
_cell.length_b   1.000
_cell.length_c   1.000
_cell.angle_alpha   90.00
_cell.angle_beta   90.00
_cell.angle_gamma   90.00
#
_symmetry.space_group_name_H-M   'P 1'
#
loop_
_entity.id
_entity.type
_entity.pdbx_description
1 polymer ?
#
loop_
_entity_poly.entity_id
_entity_poly.type
_entity_poly.pdbx_seq_one_letter_code
_entity_poly.pdbx_strand_id
1 'polypeptide(L)'
;MLKQKTLKDSFSLSGKGLHTGLDLTVTFNPAPDNHGYKIQRIDLEGQPTFDAVADNVSETTRGTVISKNGVKVSTVEHGMAALYALGIDNCLIQVNGPEFPILDGSAQYYVNEIERVGTVEQNAVKDFYIIKSKIEFRDETTGSSIIVLPDENFSLNVLVSYDSNILPNQFATLEDMTKFKDEIAASRTFVFVREIEPLLQAGLIKGGDLDNAIVIYEREMSQENYDKLADVMGVPHMDAKQLGYINHKPLVWPNECARHKLLDVIGDLALIGKPIKGRIIATRPGHTINNKFARQMRKEIRLHEIQAPTYDCNREPIMDVNRIRELLPHRYPMQLVDKVIEIGANYIVGVKNVTSNEPF
;
A
#
# COMPACT_ATOMS: atom_id res chain seq x y z
N MET A 1 -5.31 13.35 20.34
CA MET A 1 -4.74 13.10 19.01
C MET A 1 -4.29 11.65 18.93
N LEU A 2 -4.54 10.97 17.82
CA LEU A 2 -4.05 9.60 17.62
C LEU A 2 -2.52 9.61 17.55
N LYS A 3 -1.91 8.61 18.16
CA LYS A 3 -0.45 8.44 18.16
C LYS A 3 -0.01 7.40 17.15
N GLN A 4 1.24 7.49 16.72
CA GLN A 4 1.87 6.45 15.91
C GLN A 4 1.96 5.14 16.68
N LYS A 5 2.05 4.04 15.94
CA LYS A 5 2.19 2.69 16.48
C LYS A 5 3.33 1.94 15.83
N THR A 6 3.97 1.10 16.61
CA THR A 6 4.90 0.08 16.13
C THR A 6 4.54 -1.28 16.73
N LEU A 7 5.21 -2.33 16.28
CA LEU A 7 5.09 -3.66 16.88
C LEU A 7 5.60 -3.64 18.32
N LYS A 8 5.01 -4.46 19.19
CA LYS A 8 5.50 -4.63 20.57
C LYS A 8 6.72 -5.53 20.60
N ASP A 9 6.76 -6.55 19.75
CA ASP A 9 7.85 -7.50 19.62
C ASP A 9 8.06 -7.88 18.15
N SER A 10 9.18 -8.50 17.84
CA SER A 10 9.50 -8.98 16.48
C SER A 10 8.81 -10.32 16.20
N PHE A 11 8.52 -10.55 14.92
CA PHE A 11 8.08 -11.86 14.43
C PHE A 11 8.71 -12.18 13.07
N SER A 12 8.78 -13.45 12.74
CA SER A 12 9.29 -13.93 11.46
C SER A 12 8.31 -14.88 10.79
N LEU A 13 8.24 -14.80 9.47
CA LEU A 13 7.50 -15.73 8.61
C LEU A 13 8.45 -16.31 7.57
N SER A 14 8.36 -17.62 7.35
CA SER A 14 9.21 -18.34 6.39
C SER A 14 8.38 -19.12 5.39
N GLY A 15 8.84 -19.19 4.16
CA GLY A 15 8.17 -19.92 3.09
C GLY A 15 8.88 -19.76 1.75
N LYS A 16 8.28 -20.29 0.70
CA LYS A 16 8.76 -20.14 -0.67
C LYS A 16 8.44 -18.74 -1.23
N GLY A 17 9.37 -18.19 -2.01
CA GLY A 17 9.07 -17.04 -2.86
C GLY A 17 8.22 -17.47 -4.05
N LEU A 18 7.15 -16.72 -4.37
CA LEU A 18 6.24 -17.04 -5.47
C LEU A 18 6.98 -17.12 -6.81
N HIS A 19 7.82 -16.14 -7.10
CA HIS A 19 8.51 -16.04 -8.39
C HIS A 19 9.85 -16.73 -8.41
N THR A 20 10.62 -16.64 -7.33
CA THR A 20 11.97 -17.19 -7.25
C THR A 20 12.00 -18.69 -6.87
N GLY A 21 11.00 -19.16 -6.13
CA GLY A 21 10.97 -20.50 -5.53
C GLY A 21 12.00 -20.71 -4.42
N LEU A 22 12.69 -19.65 -3.99
CA LEU A 22 13.68 -19.72 -2.91
C LEU A 22 13.00 -19.90 -1.55
N ASP A 23 13.71 -20.49 -0.61
CA ASP A 23 13.32 -20.51 0.81
C ASP A 23 13.68 -19.16 1.44
N LEU A 24 12.68 -18.42 1.83
CA LEU A 24 12.79 -17.04 2.27
C LEU A 24 12.23 -16.87 3.69
N THR A 25 12.83 -15.95 4.41
CA THR A 25 12.36 -15.50 5.72
C THR A 25 12.28 -13.99 5.74
N VAL A 26 11.13 -13.48 6.16
CA VAL A 26 10.91 -12.06 6.43
C VAL A 26 10.68 -11.86 7.92
N THR A 27 11.36 -10.88 8.51
CA THR A 27 11.24 -10.53 9.93
C THR A 27 10.77 -9.09 10.06
N PHE A 28 9.70 -8.88 10.79
CA PHE A 28 9.14 -7.58 11.11
C PHE A 28 9.56 -7.18 12.51
N ASN A 29 10.20 -6.02 12.63
CA ASN A 29 10.76 -5.54 13.87
C ASN A 29 10.10 -4.22 14.29
N PRO A 30 9.97 -3.96 15.61
CA PRO A 30 9.66 -2.63 16.11
C PRO A 30 10.62 -1.58 15.55
N ALA A 31 10.13 -0.37 15.34
CA ALA A 31 10.96 0.74 14.86
C ALA A 31 10.61 2.04 15.61
N PRO A 32 11.52 3.02 15.70
CA PRO A 32 11.30 4.26 16.44
C PRO A 32 10.24 5.15 15.77
N ASP A 33 9.83 6.20 16.49
CA ASP A 33 8.93 7.25 15.99
C ASP A 33 9.42 7.82 14.64
N ASN A 34 8.51 8.04 13.72
CA ASN A 34 8.76 8.62 12.39
C ASN A 34 9.72 7.79 11.50
N HIS A 35 9.89 6.51 11.79
CA HIS A 35 10.74 5.62 11.00
C HIS A 35 10.10 5.29 9.64
N GLY A 36 8.77 5.15 9.60
CA GLY A 36 8.05 4.62 8.45
C GLY A 36 8.33 3.13 8.23
N TYR A 37 8.08 2.65 7.02
CA TYR A 37 8.45 1.28 6.64
C TYR A 37 9.79 1.28 5.92
N LYS A 38 10.72 0.47 6.39
CA LYS A 38 12.02 0.26 5.74
C LYS A 38 12.28 -1.22 5.55
N ILE A 39 12.86 -1.55 4.40
CA ILE A 39 13.27 -2.91 4.06
C ILE A 39 14.78 -2.99 4.15
N GLN A 40 15.27 -4.06 4.81
CA GLN A 40 16.69 -4.36 4.95
C GLN A 40 16.98 -5.75 4.36
N ARG A 41 17.94 -5.85 3.43
CA ARG A 41 18.44 -7.11 2.87
C ARG A 41 19.59 -7.63 3.71
N ILE A 42 19.28 -8.58 4.62
CA ILE A 42 20.24 -9.12 5.58
C ILE A 42 21.20 -10.17 4.99
N ASP A 43 20.92 -10.68 3.81
CA ASP A 43 21.73 -11.63 3.05
C ASP A 43 22.85 -10.96 2.23
N LEU A 44 22.82 -9.63 2.10
CA LEU A 44 23.79 -8.87 1.33
C LEU A 44 24.81 -8.21 2.25
N GLU A 45 26.04 -8.05 1.74
CA GLU A 45 27.09 -7.33 2.43
C GLU A 45 26.67 -5.89 2.74
N GLY A 46 26.95 -5.41 3.96
CA GLY A 46 26.54 -4.10 4.44
C GLY A 46 25.05 -3.97 4.76
N GLN A 47 24.27 -5.03 4.59
CA GLN A 47 22.84 -5.10 4.91
C GLN A 47 22.05 -3.84 4.49
N PRO A 48 22.02 -3.52 3.19
CA PRO A 48 21.43 -2.29 2.69
C PRO A 48 19.98 -2.14 3.12
N THR A 49 19.67 -0.94 3.61
CA THR A 49 18.33 -0.57 4.10
C THR A 49 17.79 0.57 3.25
N PHE A 50 16.51 0.51 2.86
CA PHE A 50 15.85 1.54 2.06
C PHE A 50 14.37 1.68 2.42
N ASP A 51 13.82 2.87 2.14
CA ASP A 51 12.42 3.16 2.43
C ASP A 51 11.49 2.37 1.50
N ALA A 52 10.46 1.74 2.09
CA ALA A 52 9.37 1.10 1.37
C ALA A 52 8.34 2.15 0.96
N VAL A 53 8.65 2.88 -0.11
CA VAL A 53 7.82 3.97 -0.64
C VAL A 53 7.64 3.85 -2.14
N ALA A 54 6.55 4.41 -2.67
CA ALA A 54 6.19 4.32 -4.08
C ALA A 54 7.29 4.85 -5.02
N ASP A 55 8.07 5.83 -4.59
CA ASP A 55 9.20 6.36 -5.39
C ASP A 55 10.28 5.31 -5.66
N ASN A 56 10.41 4.31 -4.80
CA ASN A 56 11.37 3.22 -4.90
C ASN A 56 10.80 1.96 -5.61
N VAL A 57 9.54 1.98 -6.06
CA VAL A 57 8.98 0.86 -6.83
C VAL A 57 9.56 0.86 -8.24
N SER A 58 10.14 -0.25 -8.66
CA SER A 58 10.80 -0.40 -9.96
C SER A 58 10.02 -1.24 -10.97
N GLU A 59 9.26 -2.22 -10.49
CA GLU A 59 8.50 -3.15 -11.33
C GLU A 59 7.12 -3.39 -10.72
N THR A 60 6.09 -3.58 -11.59
CA THR A 60 4.69 -3.77 -11.18
C THR A 60 3.96 -4.81 -12.01
N THR A 61 4.67 -5.66 -12.74
CA THR A 61 4.07 -6.56 -13.75
C THR A 61 3.22 -7.67 -13.11
N ARG A 62 3.65 -8.25 -11.99
CA ARG A 62 2.98 -9.37 -11.31
C ARG A 62 3.03 -9.28 -9.79
N GLY A 63 3.40 -8.15 -9.27
CA GLY A 63 3.56 -7.85 -7.87
C GLY A 63 4.34 -6.55 -7.75
N THR A 64 4.46 -6.06 -6.56
CA THR A 64 5.17 -4.81 -6.30
C THR A 64 6.62 -5.10 -5.94
N VAL A 65 7.54 -4.57 -6.75
CA VAL A 65 8.99 -4.67 -6.54
C VAL A 65 9.53 -3.32 -6.11
N ILE A 66 10.11 -3.28 -4.92
CA ILE A 66 10.80 -2.09 -4.41
C ILE A 66 12.29 -2.26 -4.62
N SER A 67 12.97 -1.23 -5.15
CA SER A 67 14.40 -1.25 -5.37
C SER A 67 15.08 0.07 -5.05
N LYS A 68 16.33 -0.03 -4.58
CA LYS A 68 17.21 1.12 -4.35
C LYS A 68 18.66 0.71 -4.57
N ASN A 69 19.41 1.51 -5.35
CA ASN A 69 20.84 1.30 -5.61
C ASN A 69 21.18 -0.14 -6.09
N GLY A 70 20.32 -0.72 -6.96
CA GLY A 70 20.51 -2.07 -7.48
C GLY A 70 20.04 -3.22 -6.57
N VAL A 71 19.64 -2.92 -5.34
CA VAL A 71 19.06 -3.90 -4.42
C VAL A 71 17.56 -3.90 -4.57
N LYS A 72 16.94 -5.08 -4.69
CA LYS A 72 15.49 -5.22 -4.88
C LYS A 72 14.86 -6.25 -3.95
N VAL A 73 13.56 -6.02 -3.66
CA VAL A 73 12.68 -6.97 -2.97
C VAL A 73 11.30 -6.92 -3.62
N SER A 74 10.76 -8.08 -3.96
CA SER A 74 9.46 -8.25 -4.62
C SER A 74 8.39 -8.84 -3.70
N THR A 75 7.13 -8.85 -4.17
CA THR A 75 5.97 -9.46 -3.49
C THR A 75 5.73 -8.89 -2.09
N VAL A 76 5.87 -7.57 -1.96
CA VAL A 76 5.79 -6.88 -0.65
C VAL A 76 4.35 -6.53 -0.26
N GLU A 77 3.42 -6.51 -1.21
CA GLU A 77 2.06 -5.98 -1.11
C GLU A 77 1.25 -6.58 0.05
N HIS A 78 1.32 -7.89 0.28
CA HIS A 78 0.53 -8.56 1.33
C HIS A 78 1.00 -8.16 2.73
N GLY A 79 2.31 -8.12 2.95
CA GLY A 79 2.90 -7.64 4.21
C GLY A 79 2.62 -6.16 4.45
N MET A 80 2.71 -5.32 3.40
CA MET A 80 2.39 -3.89 3.49
C MET A 80 0.92 -3.67 3.79
N ALA A 81 0.00 -4.46 3.19
CA ALA A 81 -1.43 -4.39 3.46
C ALA A 81 -1.73 -4.68 4.94
N ALA A 82 -1.12 -5.71 5.51
CA ALA A 82 -1.31 -6.06 6.91
C ALA A 82 -0.82 -4.95 7.87
N LEU A 83 0.38 -4.40 7.63
CA LEU A 83 0.91 -3.30 8.44
C LEU A 83 -0.01 -2.07 8.39
N TYR A 84 -0.41 -1.67 7.18
CA TYR A 84 -1.25 -0.49 6.98
C TYR A 84 -2.63 -0.67 7.62
N ALA A 85 -3.27 -1.81 7.37
CA ALA A 85 -4.60 -2.11 7.87
C ALA A 85 -4.67 -2.19 9.41
N LEU A 86 -3.64 -2.71 10.05
CA LEU A 86 -3.55 -2.79 11.52
C LEU A 86 -2.99 -1.51 12.16
N GLY A 87 -2.76 -0.49 11.35
CA GLY A 87 -2.39 0.85 11.81
C GLY A 87 -0.98 0.96 12.36
N ILE A 88 -0.07 0.06 11.95
CA ILE A 88 1.36 0.17 12.23
C ILE A 88 1.93 1.33 11.39
N ASP A 89 2.63 2.26 12.03
CA ASP A 89 3.24 3.40 11.35
C ASP A 89 4.73 3.19 11.10
N ASN A 90 5.38 2.45 11.99
CA ASN A 90 6.83 2.29 11.99
C ASN A 90 7.22 0.82 12.10
N CYS A 91 7.98 0.32 11.14
CA CYS A 91 8.45 -1.07 11.11
C CYS A 91 9.75 -1.19 10.31
N LEU A 92 10.74 -1.92 10.85
CA LEU A 92 11.90 -2.37 10.10
C LEU A 92 11.67 -3.80 9.64
N ILE A 93 11.70 -4.02 8.34
CA ILE A 93 11.41 -5.31 7.70
C ILE A 93 12.72 -5.88 7.16
N GLN A 94 13.20 -6.96 7.75
CA GLN A 94 14.40 -7.66 7.34
C GLN A 94 14.02 -8.86 6.46
N VAL A 95 14.72 -9.06 5.36
CA VAL A 95 14.52 -10.20 4.46
C VAL A 95 15.85 -10.80 4.04
N ASN A 96 15.92 -12.14 4.02
CA ASN A 96 17.12 -12.89 3.65
C ASN A 96 17.21 -13.20 2.15
N GLY A 97 16.50 -12.47 1.31
CA GLY A 97 16.50 -12.70 -0.13
C GLY A 97 15.71 -11.65 -0.92
N PRO A 98 15.58 -11.83 -2.25
CA PRO A 98 15.03 -10.81 -3.14
C PRO A 98 13.51 -10.75 -3.19
N GLU A 99 12.79 -11.50 -2.34
CA GLU A 99 11.35 -11.63 -2.38
C GLU A 99 10.78 -11.91 -0.99
N PHE A 100 9.55 -11.49 -0.69
CA PHE A 100 8.82 -11.96 0.50
C PHE A 100 8.26 -13.36 0.23
N PRO A 101 8.20 -14.24 1.26
CA PRO A 101 7.55 -15.53 1.11
C PRO A 101 6.06 -15.34 0.77
N ILE A 102 5.57 -16.15 -0.20
CA ILE A 102 4.17 -16.05 -0.62
C ILE A 102 3.18 -16.57 0.42
N LEU A 103 3.64 -17.47 1.28
CA LEU A 103 2.82 -18.13 2.32
C LEU A 103 1.61 -18.84 1.70
N ASP A 104 0.39 -18.48 2.10
CA ASP A 104 -0.86 -18.99 1.52
C ASP A 104 -1.44 -18.08 0.42
N GLY A 105 -0.68 -17.08 -0.03
CA GLY A 105 -1.12 -16.11 -1.03
C GLY A 105 -2.05 -15.01 -0.53
N SER A 106 -2.23 -14.89 0.79
CA SER A 106 -3.06 -13.88 1.45
C SER A 106 -2.26 -13.03 2.44
N ALA A 107 -2.92 -12.12 3.15
CA ALA A 107 -2.31 -11.36 4.25
C ALA A 107 -2.56 -11.99 5.64
N GLN A 108 -3.26 -13.12 5.72
CA GLN A 108 -3.75 -13.68 6.98
C GLN A 108 -2.63 -14.01 7.96
N TYR A 109 -1.52 -14.60 7.48
CA TYR A 109 -0.39 -14.95 8.35
C TYR A 109 0.28 -13.72 8.96
N TYR A 110 0.41 -12.64 8.17
CA TYR A 110 0.95 -11.37 8.66
C TYR A 110 0.05 -10.76 9.74
N VAL A 111 -1.27 -10.74 9.50
CA VAL A 111 -2.26 -10.24 10.47
C VAL A 111 -2.21 -11.03 11.77
N ASN A 112 -2.19 -12.37 11.70
CA ASN A 112 -2.14 -13.23 12.87
C ASN A 112 -0.88 -12.97 13.73
N GLU A 113 0.27 -12.81 13.08
CA GLU A 113 1.53 -12.57 13.79
C GLU A 113 1.59 -11.16 14.40
N ILE A 114 1.10 -10.13 13.69
CA ILE A 114 1.01 -8.77 14.25
C ILE A 114 0.11 -8.75 15.49
N GLU A 115 -1.04 -9.44 15.45
CA GLU A 115 -1.91 -9.55 16.62
C GLU A 115 -1.28 -10.36 17.76
N ARG A 116 -0.58 -11.45 17.43
CA ARG A 116 0.09 -12.29 18.42
C ARG A 116 1.16 -11.53 19.20
N VAL A 117 2.01 -10.75 18.50
CA VAL A 117 3.07 -9.97 19.15
C VAL A 117 2.53 -8.70 19.78
N GLY A 118 1.41 -8.17 19.26
CA GLY A 118 0.80 -6.94 19.71
C GLY A 118 1.49 -5.68 19.21
N THR A 119 0.92 -4.53 19.57
CA THR A 119 1.38 -3.20 19.16
C THR A 119 1.57 -2.29 20.36
N VAL A 120 2.40 -1.26 20.21
CA VAL A 120 2.59 -0.21 21.22
C VAL A 120 2.40 1.16 20.60
N GLU A 121 1.76 2.05 21.35
CA GLU A 121 1.67 3.47 21.00
C GLU A 121 3.01 4.15 21.26
N GLN A 122 3.36 5.08 20.38
CA GLN A 122 4.61 5.85 20.43
C GLN A 122 4.32 7.30 20.86
N ASN A 123 5.37 8.12 20.97
CA ASN A 123 5.19 9.52 21.40
C ASN A 123 4.74 10.43 20.25
N ALA A 124 5.17 10.16 19.03
CA ALA A 124 4.82 10.95 17.87
C ALA A 124 3.32 10.87 17.54
N VAL A 125 2.76 11.98 17.10
CA VAL A 125 1.38 12.07 16.63
C VAL A 125 1.27 11.42 15.25
N LYS A 126 0.20 10.65 15.04
CA LYS A 126 -0.10 10.07 13.73
C LYS A 126 -0.59 11.17 12.80
N ASP A 127 0.11 11.32 11.69
CA ASP A 127 -0.17 12.36 10.70
C ASP A 127 -0.93 11.75 9.51
N PHE A 128 -2.15 12.22 9.27
CA PHE A 128 -3.02 11.77 8.18
C PHE A 128 -3.01 12.77 7.04
N TYR A 129 -2.99 12.27 5.81
CA TYR A 129 -3.35 13.08 4.65
C TYR A 129 -4.86 13.05 4.45
N ILE A 130 -5.52 14.20 4.72
CA ILE A 130 -6.96 14.34 4.62
C ILE A 130 -7.32 14.81 3.22
N ILE A 131 -8.12 14.03 2.50
CA ILE A 131 -8.62 14.37 1.18
C ILE A 131 -9.67 15.47 1.31
N LYS A 132 -9.39 16.65 0.73
CA LYS A 132 -10.28 17.82 0.79
C LYS A 132 -11.13 18.01 -0.45
N SER A 133 -10.73 17.43 -1.58
CA SER A 133 -11.44 17.51 -2.86
C SER A 133 -11.27 16.22 -3.62
N LYS A 134 -12.13 16.00 -4.64
CA LYS A 134 -12.02 14.83 -5.53
C LYS A 134 -10.64 14.82 -6.19
N ILE A 135 -9.97 13.67 -6.11
CA ILE A 135 -8.77 13.33 -6.88
C ILE A 135 -9.14 12.18 -7.81
N GLU A 136 -8.75 12.28 -9.06
CA GLU A 136 -9.03 11.24 -10.06
C GLU A 136 -7.77 10.93 -10.87
N PHE A 137 -7.47 9.64 -10.96
CA PHE A 137 -6.38 9.13 -11.79
C PHE A 137 -6.93 8.06 -12.72
N ARG A 138 -6.69 8.20 -14.03
CA ARG A 138 -7.14 7.26 -15.07
C ARG A 138 -5.96 6.80 -15.92
N ASP A 139 -6.02 5.56 -16.33
CA ASP A 139 -5.16 5.01 -17.36
C ASP A 139 -6.05 4.64 -18.57
N GLU A 140 -6.03 5.50 -19.57
CA GLU A 140 -6.86 5.36 -20.76
C GLU A 140 -6.53 4.11 -21.58
N THR A 141 -5.33 3.56 -21.45
CA THR A 141 -4.90 2.38 -22.20
C THR A 141 -5.50 1.10 -21.65
N THR A 142 -5.71 1.04 -20.33
CA THR A 142 -6.25 -0.14 -19.62
C THR A 142 -7.71 0.03 -19.23
N GLY A 143 -8.23 1.26 -19.26
CA GLY A 143 -9.54 1.62 -18.71
C GLY A 143 -9.59 1.52 -17.18
N SER A 144 -8.44 1.51 -16.54
CA SER A 144 -8.33 1.47 -15.07
C SER A 144 -8.45 2.87 -14.48
N SER A 145 -9.06 3.00 -13.31
CA SER A 145 -9.17 4.29 -12.63
C SER A 145 -9.14 4.15 -11.11
N ILE A 146 -8.62 5.19 -10.46
CA ILE A 146 -8.70 5.38 -9.01
C ILE A 146 -9.27 6.77 -8.76
N ILE A 147 -10.38 6.83 -8.04
CA ILE A 147 -11.04 8.07 -7.62
C ILE A 147 -10.97 8.11 -6.11
N VAL A 148 -10.58 9.26 -5.55
CA VAL A 148 -10.60 9.49 -4.11
C VAL A 148 -11.51 10.67 -3.82
N LEU A 149 -12.40 10.49 -2.88
CA LEU A 149 -13.37 11.46 -2.43
C LEU A 149 -13.10 11.83 -0.97
N PRO A 150 -13.45 13.07 -0.54
CA PRO A 150 -13.40 13.44 0.87
C PRO A 150 -14.24 12.49 1.73
N ASP A 151 -13.65 12.03 2.83
CA ASP A 151 -14.31 11.23 3.87
C ASP A 151 -13.54 11.42 5.18
N GLU A 152 -14.19 11.24 6.31
CA GLU A 152 -13.56 11.33 7.63
C GLU A 152 -12.70 10.10 7.97
N ASN A 153 -13.01 8.97 7.34
CA ASN A 153 -12.31 7.69 7.52
C ASN A 153 -11.75 7.18 6.20
N PHE A 154 -10.90 6.16 6.27
CA PHE A 154 -10.50 5.41 5.10
C PHE A 154 -11.58 4.38 4.75
N SER A 155 -12.03 4.40 3.51
CA SER A 155 -12.84 3.32 2.95
C SER A 155 -12.41 3.02 1.51
N LEU A 156 -12.62 1.79 1.04
CA LEU A 156 -12.18 1.34 -0.27
C LEU A 156 -13.23 0.46 -0.95
N ASN A 157 -13.56 0.82 -2.19
CA ASN A 157 -14.42 0.04 -3.07
C ASN A 157 -13.60 -0.40 -4.30
N VAL A 158 -13.67 -1.67 -4.64
CA VAL A 158 -12.95 -2.24 -5.78
C VAL A 158 -13.93 -2.92 -6.72
N LEU A 159 -13.82 -2.60 -8.02
CA LEU A 159 -14.43 -3.33 -9.11
C LEU A 159 -13.33 -4.01 -9.92
N VAL A 160 -13.36 -5.34 -10.01
CA VAL A 160 -12.58 -6.11 -10.98
C VAL A 160 -13.45 -6.48 -12.17
N SER A 161 -12.85 -6.45 -13.36
CA SER A 161 -13.54 -6.79 -14.62
C SER A 161 -12.52 -7.46 -15.54
N TYR A 162 -12.72 -8.73 -15.79
CA TYR A 162 -11.91 -9.54 -16.69
C TYR A 162 -12.77 -10.04 -17.85
N ASP A 163 -12.13 -10.26 -19.00
CA ASP A 163 -12.76 -10.97 -20.13
C ASP A 163 -12.78 -12.48 -19.85
N SER A 164 -13.68 -12.88 -18.95
CA SER A 164 -13.81 -14.24 -18.46
C SER A 164 -15.23 -14.56 -18.04
N ASN A 165 -15.73 -15.73 -18.45
CA ASN A 165 -17.03 -16.23 -18.01
C ASN A 165 -16.99 -16.87 -16.62
N ILE A 166 -15.79 -17.25 -16.14
CA ILE A 166 -15.58 -17.88 -14.83
C ILE A 166 -15.35 -16.83 -13.75
N LEU A 167 -14.59 -15.78 -14.08
CA LEU A 167 -14.40 -14.61 -13.22
C LEU A 167 -15.06 -13.39 -13.87
N PRO A 168 -16.39 -13.22 -13.71
CA PRO A 168 -17.11 -12.06 -14.20
C PRO A 168 -16.73 -10.81 -13.39
N ASN A 169 -17.41 -9.70 -13.66
CA ASN A 169 -17.27 -8.51 -12.81
C ASN A 169 -17.58 -8.84 -11.35
N GLN A 170 -16.65 -8.53 -10.48
CA GLN A 170 -16.81 -8.70 -9.03
C GLN A 170 -16.53 -7.40 -8.30
N PHE A 171 -17.23 -7.22 -7.18
CA PHE A 171 -17.05 -6.09 -6.29
C PHE A 171 -16.55 -6.57 -4.93
N ALA A 172 -15.72 -5.74 -4.32
CA ALA A 172 -15.38 -5.85 -2.90
C ALA A 172 -15.37 -4.45 -2.28
N THR A 173 -15.79 -4.37 -1.03
CA THR A 173 -15.79 -3.13 -0.27
C THR A 173 -15.19 -3.37 1.11
N LEU A 174 -14.50 -2.34 1.62
CA LEU A 174 -14.07 -2.24 2.99
C LEU A 174 -14.43 -0.84 3.48
N GLU A 175 -15.50 -0.73 4.24
CA GLU A 175 -16.01 0.53 4.76
C GLU A 175 -15.30 0.98 6.05
N ASP A 176 -14.70 0.04 6.77
CA ASP A 176 -13.96 0.27 8.01
C ASP A 176 -12.70 -0.62 8.03
N MET A 177 -11.54 0.00 8.18
CA MET A 177 -10.25 -0.69 8.21
C MET A 177 -10.16 -1.71 9.36
N THR A 178 -10.88 -1.52 10.45
CA THR A 178 -10.92 -2.48 11.56
C THR A 178 -11.50 -3.84 11.16
N LYS A 179 -12.25 -3.91 10.05
CA LYS A 179 -12.82 -5.14 9.48
C LYS A 179 -11.87 -5.87 8.51
N PHE A 180 -10.70 -5.29 8.21
CA PHE A 180 -9.76 -5.87 7.26
C PHE A 180 -9.44 -7.34 7.58
N LYS A 181 -9.19 -7.66 8.84
CA LYS A 181 -8.90 -9.02 9.29
C LYS A 181 -9.99 -10.01 8.89
N ASP A 182 -11.25 -9.67 9.20
CA ASP A 182 -12.38 -10.58 9.07
C ASP A 182 -12.93 -10.64 7.64
N GLU A 183 -12.74 -9.57 6.87
CA GLU A 183 -13.38 -9.45 5.55
C GLU A 183 -12.41 -9.56 4.38
N ILE A 184 -11.11 -9.27 4.57
CA ILE A 184 -10.16 -9.14 3.46
C ILE A 184 -8.92 -10.02 3.64
N ALA A 185 -8.34 -10.08 4.84
CA ALA A 185 -7.01 -10.64 5.07
C ALA A 185 -6.79 -12.04 4.51
N ALA A 186 -7.79 -12.92 4.56
CA ALA A 186 -7.71 -14.30 4.09
C ALA A 186 -7.94 -14.47 2.58
N SER A 187 -8.11 -13.39 1.81
CA SER A 187 -8.30 -13.49 0.36
C SER A 187 -6.98 -13.80 -0.35
N ARG A 188 -6.97 -14.93 -1.06
CA ARG A 188 -5.77 -15.45 -1.75
C ARG A 188 -5.59 -14.80 -3.11
N THR A 189 -4.32 -14.70 -3.53
CA THR A 189 -3.96 -14.31 -4.90
C THR A 189 -4.51 -15.31 -5.92
N PHE A 190 -4.59 -14.87 -7.19
CA PHE A 190 -5.13 -15.71 -8.25
C PHE A 190 -4.38 -15.50 -9.57
N VAL A 191 -4.47 -16.52 -10.43
CA VAL A 191 -3.87 -16.53 -11.75
C VAL A 191 -4.79 -17.24 -12.74
N PHE A 192 -4.84 -16.74 -13.97
CA PHE A 192 -5.54 -17.44 -15.06
C PHE A 192 -4.63 -18.51 -15.67
N VAL A 193 -5.18 -19.66 -15.98
CA VAL A 193 -4.42 -20.75 -16.62
C VAL A 193 -3.69 -20.29 -17.91
N ARG A 194 -4.33 -19.44 -18.72
CA ARG A 194 -3.73 -18.84 -19.91
C ARG A 194 -2.44 -18.04 -19.66
N GLU A 195 -2.21 -17.64 -18.42
CA GLU A 195 -1.03 -16.85 -18.03
C GLU A 195 0.10 -17.70 -17.45
N ILE A 196 -0.19 -18.94 -17.06
CA ILE A 196 0.78 -19.81 -16.35
C ILE A 196 1.93 -20.16 -17.27
N GLU A 197 1.68 -20.64 -18.49
CA GLU A 197 2.74 -21.02 -19.41
C GLU A 197 3.69 -19.86 -19.76
N PRO A 198 3.21 -18.66 -20.15
CA PRO A 198 4.09 -17.50 -20.34
C PRO A 198 4.88 -17.11 -19.11
N LEU A 199 4.30 -17.24 -17.90
CA LEU A 199 4.98 -16.93 -16.64
C LEU A 199 6.11 -17.91 -16.33
N LEU A 200 5.87 -19.22 -16.56
CA LEU A 200 6.90 -20.25 -16.41
C LEU A 200 8.04 -20.06 -17.42
N GLN A 201 7.72 -19.73 -18.68
CA GLN A 201 8.72 -19.42 -19.70
C GLN A 201 9.56 -18.20 -19.35
N ALA A 202 8.96 -17.20 -18.67
CA ALA A 202 9.67 -16.04 -18.13
C ALA A 202 10.49 -16.35 -16.85
N GLY A 203 10.47 -17.60 -16.37
CA GLY A 203 11.16 -18.02 -15.15
C GLY A 203 10.53 -17.52 -13.86
N LEU A 204 9.24 -17.14 -13.89
CA LEU A 204 8.42 -16.70 -12.76
C LEU A 204 7.59 -17.86 -12.20
N ILE A 205 6.88 -17.59 -11.11
CA ILE A 205 5.95 -18.51 -10.40
C ILE A 205 6.54 -19.89 -10.05
N LYS A 206 7.84 -19.97 -9.82
CA LYS A 206 8.54 -21.23 -9.47
C LYS A 206 8.12 -21.82 -8.12
N GLY A 207 7.57 -21.01 -7.23
CA GLY A 207 7.01 -21.41 -5.94
C GLY A 207 5.48 -21.36 -5.89
N GLY A 208 4.82 -21.16 -7.04
CA GLY A 208 3.36 -21.16 -7.14
C GLY A 208 2.79 -22.58 -7.06
N ASP A 209 1.75 -22.77 -6.25
CA ASP A 209 0.99 -24.01 -6.13
C ASP A 209 -0.50 -23.69 -5.81
N LEU A 210 -1.33 -24.73 -5.72
CA LEU A 210 -2.76 -24.60 -5.41
C LEU A 210 -3.05 -24.26 -3.93
N ASP A 211 -2.05 -24.26 -3.07
CA ASP A 211 -2.19 -23.85 -1.68
C ASP A 211 -1.97 -22.35 -1.50
N ASN A 212 -1.24 -21.70 -2.43
CA ASN A 212 -0.91 -20.29 -2.35
C ASN A 212 -1.52 -19.41 -3.45
N ALA A 213 -2.29 -19.98 -4.39
CA ALA A 213 -3.00 -19.22 -5.41
C ALA A 213 -4.29 -19.89 -5.85
N ILE A 214 -5.29 -19.09 -6.18
CA ILE A 214 -6.50 -19.54 -6.86
C ILE A 214 -6.19 -19.62 -8.37
N VAL A 215 -6.37 -20.78 -8.98
CA VAL A 215 -6.14 -20.96 -10.41
C VAL A 215 -7.48 -20.95 -11.15
N ILE A 216 -7.59 -20.08 -12.16
CA ILE A 216 -8.82 -19.86 -12.91
C ILE A 216 -8.66 -20.48 -14.31
N TYR A 217 -9.37 -21.57 -14.55
CA TYR A 217 -9.46 -22.24 -15.83
C TYR A 217 -10.73 -21.79 -16.56
N GLU A 218 -10.59 -20.92 -17.54
CA GLU A 218 -11.71 -20.22 -18.18
C GLU A 218 -11.84 -20.46 -19.68
N ARG A 219 -10.81 -21.04 -20.31
CA ARG A 219 -10.78 -21.33 -21.76
C ARG A 219 -10.39 -22.76 -21.96
N GLU A 220 -11.24 -23.49 -22.67
CA GLU A 220 -10.96 -24.88 -23.02
C GLU A 220 -9.67 -25.03 -23.82
N MET A 221 -8.93 -26.06 -23.53
CA MET A 221 -7.77 -26.52 -24.29
C MET A 221 -7.91 -28.01 -24.61
N SER A 222 -7.01 -28.56 -25.44
CA SER A 222 -7.00 -30.00 -25.65
C SER A 222 -6.64 -30.75 -24.35
N GLN A 223 -7.19 -31.95 -24.17
CA GLN A 223 -6.88 -32.76 -22.99
C GLN A 223 -5.36 -32.98 -22.82
N GLU A 224 -4.66 -33.22 -23.93
CA GLU A 224 -3.18 -33.37 -23.92
C GLU A 224 -2.47 -32.14 -23.35
N ASN A 225 -2.89 -30.93 -23.75
CA ASN A 225 -2.29 -29.69 -23.23
C ASN A 225 -2.65 -29.46 -21.77
N TYR A 226 -3.89 -29.77 -21.38
CA TYR A 226 -4.32 -29.68 -19.99
C TYR A 226 -3.50 -30.62 -19.09
N ASP A 227 -3.32 -31.88 -19.52
CA ASP A 227 -2.56 -32.89 -18.77
C ASP A 227 -1.09 -32.48 -18.62
N LYS A 228 -0.45 -31.97 -19.68
CA LYS A 228 0.90 -31.43 -19.60
C LYS A 228 1.03 -30.27 -18.60
N LEU A 229 0.05 -29.39 -18.60
CA LEU A 229 0.03 -28.25 -17.67
C LEU A 229 -0.22 -28.73 -16.24
N ALA A 230 -1.13 -29.70 -16.05
CA ALA A 230 -1.40 -30.32 -14.76
C ALA A 230 -0.14 -31.01 -14.19
N ASP A 231 0.63 -31.70 -15.03
CA ASP A 231 1.90 -32.32 -14.63
C ASP A 231 2.93 -31.26 -14.18
N VAL A 232 3.04 -30.16 -14.92
CA VAL A 232 3.95 -29.04 -14.56
C VAL A 232 3.54 -28.37 -13.25
N MET A 233 2.25 -28.27 -13.01
CA MET A 233 1.68 -27.67 -11.78
C MET A 233 1.61 -28.66 -10.61
N GLY A 234 1.85 -29.94 -10.84
CA GLY A 234 1.72 -30.98 -9.83
C GLY A 234 0.27 -31.21 -9.35
N VAL A 235 -0.71 -30.97 -10.23
CA VAL A 235 -2.14 -31.10 -9.91
C VAL A 235 -2.76 -32.32 -10.63
N PRO A 236 -3.90 -32.87 -10.11
CA PRO A 236 -4.58 -33.98 -10.78
C PRO A 236 -5.05 -33.63 -12.21
N HIS A 237 -4.99 -34.59 -13.10
CA HIS A 237 -5.64 -34.49 -14.41
C HIS A 237 -7.16 -34.45 -14.22
N MET A 238 -7.80 -33.49 -14.85
CA MET A 238 -9.25 -33.33 -14.87
C MET A 238 -9.75 -33.30 -16.31
N ASP A 239 -11.06 -33.37 -16.51
CA ASP A 239 -11.66 -33.17 -17.82
C ASP A 239 -11.40 -31.73 -18.29
N ALA A 240 -10.64 -31.56 -19.38
CA ALA A 240 -10.29 -30.25 -19.96
C ALA A 240 -11.50 -29.44 -20.45
N LYS A 241 -12.69 -30.02 -20.50
CA LYS A 241 -13.95 -29.30 -20.78
C LYS A 241 -14.59 -28.68 -19.52
N GLN A 242 -14.10 -29.05 -18.34
CA GLN A 242 -14.66 -28.59 -17.08
C GLN A 242 -14.01 -27.29 -16.63
N LEU A 243 -14.56 -26.17 -17.12
CA LEU A 243 -14.10 -24.83 -16.73
C LEU A 243 -14.50 -24.50 -15.29
N GLY A 244 -13.67 -23.72 -14.60
CA GLY A 244 -13.93 -23.32 -13.23
C GLY A 244 -12.69 -22.88 -12.46
N TYR A 245 -12.79 -22.93 -11.15
CA TYR A 245 -11.67 -22.72 -10.24
C TYR A 245 -10.98 -24.05 -9.94
N ILE A 246 -9.66 -24.08 -10.11
CA ILE A 246 -8.82 -25.23 -9.73
C ILE A 246 -8.16 -24.89 -8.39
N ASN A 247 -8.69 -25.46 -7.31
CA ASN A 247 -8.23 -25.16 -5.94
C ASN A 247 -8.24 -26.43 -5.10
N HIS A 248 -7.28 -26.55 -4.17
CA HIS A 248 -7.31 -27.56 -3.12
C HIS A 248 -8.35 -27.22 -2.04
N LYS A 249 -8.54 -25.92 -1.77
CA LYS A 249 -9.47 -25.41 -0.76
C LYS A 249 -10.58 -24.62 -1.43
N PRO A 250 -11.83 -24.67 -0.96
CA PRO A 250 -12.89 -23.84 -1.49
C PRO A 250 -12.55 -22.36 -1.37
N LEU A 251 -13.23 -21.52 -2.15
CA LEU A 251 -13.16 -20.06 -2.00
C LEU A 251 -13.65 -19.68 -0.59
N VAL A 252 -12.95 -18.75 0.06
CA VAL A 252 -13.35 -18.20 1.35
C VAL A 252 -14.61 -17.35 1.19
N TRP A 253 -14.68 -16.60 0.08
CA TRP A 253 -15.86 -15.83 -0.31
C TRP A 253 -16.14 -15.99 -1.80
N PRO A 254 -17.40 -15.88 -2.23
CA PRO A 254 -17.74 -15.93 -3.67
C PRO A 254 -17.01 -14.87 -4.50
N ASN A 255 -16.63 -13.73 -3.89
CA ASN A 255 -15.90 -12.62 -4.50
C ASN A 255 -14.45 -12.50 -4.00
N GLU A 256 -13.82 -13.64 -3.68
CA GLU A 256 -12.45 -13.66 -3.11
C GLU A 256 -11.43 -12.95 -4.01
N CYS A 257 -11.53 -13.10 -5.33
CA CYS A 257 -10.63 -12.41 -6.26
C CYS A 257 -10.73 -10.88 -6.17
N ALA A 258 -11.94 -10.33 -6.02
CA ALA A 258 -12.11 -8.89 -5.83
C ALA A 258 -11.60 -8.43 -4.46
N ARG A 259 -11.78 -9.23 -3.41
CA ARG A 259 -11.24 -8.97 -2.08
C ARG A 259 -9.71 -8.99 -2.08
N HIS A 260 -9.12 -9.93 -2.82
CA HIS A 260 -7.65 -9.93 -3.00
C HIS A 260 -7.16 -8.67 -3.72
N LYS A 261 -7.85 -8.25 -4.78
CA LYS A 261 -7.49 -6.97 -5.44
C LYS A 261 -7.67 -5.75 -4.53
N LEU A 262 -8.61 -5.80 -3.59
CA LEU A 262 -8.74 -4.78 -2.56
C LEU A 262 -7.54 -4.81 -1.59
N LEU A 263 -7.11 -6.00 -1.18
CA LEU A 263 -5.89 -6.20 -0.38
C LEU A 263 -4.67 -5.61 -1.09
N ASP A 264 -4.48 -5.92 -2.38
CA ASP A 264 -3.39 -5.37 -3.21
C ASP A 264 -3.39 -3.84 -3.23
N VAL A 265 -4.57 -3.21 -3.42
CA VAL A 265 -4.68 -1.75 -3.39
C VAL A 265 -4.22 -1.20 -2.04
N ILE A 266 -4.63 -1.78 -0.91
CA ILE A 266 -4.20 -1.34 0.42
C ILE A 266 -2.68 -1.45 0.56
N GLY A 267 -2.08 -2.56 0.13
CA GLY A 267 -0.64 -2.79 0.21
C GLY A 267 0.17 -1.80 -0.64
N ASP A 268 -0.29 -1.53 -1.86
CA ASP A 268 0.35 -0.56 -2.74
C ASP A 268 0.19 0.88 -2.23
N LEU A 269 -0.97 1.23 -1.65
CA LEU A 269 -1.21 2.54 -1.06
C LEU A 269 -0.44 2.76 0.27
N ALA A 270 -0.09 1.70 0.98
CA ALA A 270 0.82 1.79 2.13
C ALA A 270 2.15 2.45 1.76
N LEU A 271 2.59 2.28 0.50
CA LEU A 271 3.81 2.88 -0.05
C LEU A 271 3.72 4.40 -0.28
N ILE A 272 2.56 5.02 -0.09
CA ILE A 272 2.44 6.47 0.01
C ILE A 272 3.26 6.98 1.21
N GLY A 273 3.40 6.16 2.26
CA GLY A 273 4.17 6.48 3.47
C GLY A 273 3.44 7.42 4.43
N LYS A 274 2.15 7.68 4.19
CA LYS A 274 1.28 8.48 5.05
C LYS A 274 -0.14 7.92 4.98
N PRO A 275 -0.81 7.67 6.11
CA PRO A 275 -2.19 7.19 6.08
C PRO A 275 -3.13 8.24 5.52
N ILE A 276 -4.10 7.79 4.72
CA ILE A 276 -5.08 8.65 4.05
C ILE A 276 -6.40 8.61 4.81
N LYS A 277 -7.10 9.74 4.87
CA LYS A 277 -8.53 9.83 5.18
C LYS A 277 -9.27 10.23 3.92
N GLY A 278 -10.15 9.35 3.45
CA GLY A 278 -10.89 9.52 2.20
C GLY A 278 -11.50 8.21 1.72
N ARG A 279 -12.50 8.30 0.89
CA ARG A 279 -13.13 7.17 0.20
C ARG A 279 -12.45 6.93 -1.13
N ILE A 280 -11.94 5.73 -1.33
CA ILE A 280 -11.25 5.31 -2.54
C ILE A 280 -12.17 4.40 -3.37
N ILE A 281 -12.29 4.67 -4.66
CA ILE A 281 -13.03 3.84 -5.60
C ILE A 281 -12.04 3.44 -6.71
N ALA A 282 -11.69 2.16 -6.75
CA ALA A 282 -10.74 1.61 -7.70
C ALA A 282 -11.47 0.71 -8.71
N THR A 283 -11.41 1.06 -9.98
CA THR A 283 -11.96 0.28 -11.08
C THR A 283 -10.84 -0.39 -11.83
N ARG A 284 -10.88 -1.72 -11.97
CA ARG A 284 -9.84 -2.54 -12.61
C ARG A 284 -8.44 -2.23 -12.07
N PRO A 285 -8.27 -2.21 -10.72
CA PRO A 285 -6.97 -1.90 -10.14
C PRO A 285 -5.92 -2.97 -10.48
N GLY A 286 -4.67 -2.57 -10.41
CA GLY A 286 -3.49 -3.42 -10.54
C GLY A 286 -2.26 -2.66 -10.07
N HIS A 287 -1.16 -3.35 -9.77
CA HIS A 287 0.03 -2.73 -9.17
C HIS A 287 0.56 -1.53 -9.96
N THR A 288 0.42 -1.55 -11.29
CA THR A 288 0.88 -0.44 -12.14
C THR A 288 0.09 0.85 -11.88
N ILE A 289 -1.24 0.81 -11.93
CA ILE A 289 -2.06 2.01 -11.68
C ILE A 289 -2.00 2.42 -10.22
N ASN A 290 -2.01 1.45 -9.29
CA ASN A 290 -1.91 1.70 -7.86
C ASN A 290 -0.62 2.45 -7.53
N ASN A 291 0.52 2.02 -8.09
CA ASN A 291 1.81 2.67 -7.87
C ASN A 291 1.91 4.05 -8.53
N LYS A 292 1.42 4.20 -9.77
CA LYS A 292 1.35 5.52 -10.44
C LYS A 292 0.55 6.51 -9.58
N PHE A 293 -0.61 6.08 -9.07
CA PHE A 293 -1.42 6.87 -8.16
C PHE A 293 -0.70 7.17 -6.85
N ALA A 294 -0.07 6.17 -6.23
CA ALA A 294 0.68 6.37 -4.98
C ALA A 294 1.82 7.39 -5.13
N ARG A 295 2.53 7.38 -6.26
CA ARG A 295 3.56 8.39 -6.58
C ARG A 295 2.98 9.79 -6.74
N GLN A 296 1.84 9.91 -7.42
CA GLN A 296 1.15 11.20 -7.55
C GLN A 296 0.76 11.72 -6.18
N MET A 297 0.15 10.88 -5.32
CA MET A 297 -0.22 11.26 -3.96
C MET A 297 0.98 11.72 -3.13
N ARG A 298 2.10 11.02 -3.22
CA ARG A 298 3.34 11.44 -2.55
C ARG A 298 3.82 12.82 -3.01
N LYS A 299 3.73 13.08 -4.31
CA LYS A 299 4.08 14.40 -4.87
C LYS A 299 3.14 15.49 -4.35
N GLU A 300 1.85 15.24 -4.33
CA GLU A 300 0.83 16.18 -3.82
C GLU A 300 1.01 16.44 -2.32
N ILE A 301 1.27 15.41 -1.52
CA ILE A 301 1.54 15.54 -0.08
C ILE A 301 2.76 16.44 0.15
N ARG A 302 3.88 16.21 -0.55
CA ARG A 302 5.08 17.05 -0.45
C ARG A 302 4.82 18.50 -0.84
N LEU A 303 4.09 18.73 -1.93
CA LEU A 303 3.71 20.07 -2.36
C LEU A 303 2.83 20.76 -1.31
N HIS A 304 1.91 20.03 -0.70
CA HIS A 304 1.05 20.57 0.35
C HIS A 304 1.83 20.90 1.62
N GLU A 305 2.83 20.10 1.98
CA GLU A 305 3.70 20.34 3.15
C GLU A 305 4.58 21.60 3.00
N ILE A 306 4.96 21.96 1.77
CA ILE A 306 5.76 23.17 1.51
C ILE A 306 4.92 24.39 1.13
N GLN A 307 3.62 24.25 0.91
CA GLN A 307 2.73 25.38 0.65
C GLN A 307 2.40 26.09 1.95
N ALA A 308 2.46 27.42 1.92
CA ALA A 308 1.92 28.22 3.00
C ALA A 308 0.41 27.92 3.17
N PRO A 309 -0.10 27.84 4.40
CA PRO A 309 -1.53 27.66 4.64
C PRO A 309 -2.35 28.73 3.94
N THR A 310 -3.52 28.35 3.41
CA THR A 310 -4.45 29.31 2.81
C THR A 310 -4.89 30.31 3.88
N TYR A 311 -4.65 31.60 3.65
CA TYR A 311 -5.05 32.65 4.56
C TYR A 311 -6.55 32.92 4.42
N ASP A 312 -7.29 32.74 5.50
CA ASP A 312 -8.67 33.19 5.65
C ASP A 312 -8.68 34.55 6.37
N CYS A 313 -9.01 35.60 5.63
CA CYS A 313 -9.05 36.96 6.18
C CYS A 313 -10.12 37.19 7.24
N ASN A 314 -11.14 36.31 7.31
CA ASN A 314 -12.21 36.39 8.30
C ASN A 314 -11.88 35.64 9.61
N ARG A 315 -10.81 34.89 9.64
CA ARG A 315 -10.37 34.16 10.83
C ARG A 315 -9.60 35.10 11.77
N GLU A 316 -10.00 35.16 13.02
CA GLU A 316 -9.27 35.88 14.06
C GLU A 316 -7.82 35.35 14.17
N PRO A 317 -6.80 36.22 14.18
CA PRO A 317 -5.43 35.81 14.36
C PRO A 317 -5.18 35.34 15.79
N ILE A 318 -4.26 34.37 15.95
CA ILE A 318 -3.78 33.94 17.28
C ILE A 318 -3.02 35.09 17.96
N MET A 319 -2.28 35.88 17.15
CA MET A 319 -1.61 37.11 17.60
C MET A 319 -1.77 38.21 16.56
N ASP A 320 -2.18 39.37 16.99
CA ASP A 320 -2.15 40.61 16.19
C ASP A 320 -0.77 41.30 16.27
N VAL A 321 -0.63 42.40 15.56
CA VAL A 321 0.61 43.20 15.53
C VAL A 321 1.01 43.72 16.91
N ASN A 322 0.05 44.04 17.79
CA ASN A 322 0.36 44.53 19.13
C ASN A 322 0.97 43.45 20.00
N ARG A 323 0.36 42.27 19.98
CA ARG A 323 0.88 41.10 20.71
C ARG A 323 2.25 40.65 20.20
N ILE A 324 2.49 40.73 18.90
CA ILE A 324 3.82 40.44 18.31
C ILE A 324 4.85 41.46 18.83
N ARG A 325 4.49 42.75 18.92
CA ARG A 325 5.38 43.80 19.46
C ARG A 325 5.73 43.63 20.93
N GLU A 326 4.85 43.03 21.72
CA GLU A 326 5.18 42.70 23.11
C GLU A 326 6.21 41.58 23.24
N LEU A 327 6.23 40.65 22.27
CA LEU A 327 7.11 39.48 22.28
C LEU A 327 8.43 39.75 21.56
N LEU A 328 8.44 40.57 20.52
CA LEU A 328 9.59 40.85 19.68
C LEU A 328 10.04 42.32 19.81
N PRO A 329 11.37 42.60 19.90
CA PRO A 329 11.88 43.94 19.99
C PRO A 329 11.83 44.71 18.65
N HIS A 330 11.56 43.98 17.56
CA HIS A 330 11.57 44.56 16.21
C HIS A 330 10.47 45.61 16.02
N ARG A 331 10.79 46.67 15.32
CA ARG A 331 9.89 47.76 14.92
C ARG A 331 10.12 48.07 13.44
N TYR A 332 9.29 48.94 12.87
CA TYR A 332 9.49 49.40 11.49
C TYR A 332 10.93 49.91 11.27
N PRO A 333 11.59 49.53 10.17
CA PRO A 333 11.10 48.71 9.07
C PRO A 333 11.31 47.19 9.25
N MET A 334 11.93 46.74 10.32
CA MET A 334 12.33 45.33 10.53
C MET A 334 11.20 44.42 11.07
N GLN A 335 10.08 44.98 11.40
CA GLN A 335 8.89 44.17 11.81
C GLN A 335 8.15 43.73 10.54
N LEU A 336 8.43 42.51 10.10
CA LEU A 336 7.92 41.96 8.83
C LEU A 336 6.62 41.18 8.99
N VAL A 337 6.20 40.81 10.19
CA VAL A 337 4.98 39.99 10.44
C VAL A 337 3.88 40.88 11.01
N ASP A 338 2.72 40.87 10.38
CA ASP A 338 1.54 41.62 10.81
C ASP A 338 0.59 40.79 11.72
N LYS A 339 0.52 39.49 11.48
CA LYS A 339 -0.35 38.56 12.24
C LYS A 339 0.30 37.19 12.34
N VAL A 340 -0.05 36.44 13.40
CA VAL A 340 0.21 35.00 13.51
C VAL A 340 -1.14 34.29 13.47
N ILE A 341 -1.30 33.35 12.54
CA ILE A 341 -2.55 32.64 12.28
C ILE A 341 -2.51 31.18 12.71
N GLU A 342 -1.31 30.60 12.87
CA GLU A 342 -1.14 29.23 13.31
C GLU A 342 0.17 29.05 14.06
N ILE A 343 0.16 28.22 15.11
CA ILE A 343 1.34 27.83 15.86
C ILE A 343 1.28 26.32 16.03
N GLY A 344 2.26 25.62 15.47
CA GLY A 344 2.46 24.19 15.62
C GLY A 344 3.61 23.87 16.55
N ALA A 345 3.89 22.59 16.76
CA ALA A 345 4.98 22.15 17.63
C ALA A 345 6.36 22.65 17.16
N ASN A 346 6.57 22.71 15.82
CA ASN A 346 7.86 23.05 15.20
C ASN A 346 7.75 24.12 14.11
N TYR A 347 6.61 24.81 14.01
CA TYR A 347 6.40 25.86 13.02
C TYR A 347 5.46 26.95 13.52
N ILE A 348 5.55 28.10 12.89
CA ILE A 348 4.66 29.24 13.07
C ILE A 348 4.30 29.81 11.69
N VAL A 349 3.02 30.16 11.51
CA VAL A 349 2.55 30.77 10.26
C VAL A 349 2.23 32.24 10.54
N GLY A 350 3.01 33.09 9.93
CA GLY A 350 2.82 34.52 9.95
C GLY A 350 2.24 35.05 8.65
N VAL A 351 1.49 36.14 8.74
CA VAL A 351 0.94 36.88 7.59
C VAL A 351 1.60 38.23 7.51
N LYS A 352 2.04 38.61 6.31
CA LYS A 352 2.55 39.93 5.97
C LYS A 352 1.67 40.53 4.88
N ASN A 353 1.14 41.72 5.13
CA ASN A 353 0.49 42.52 4.08
C ASN A 353 1.55 43.32 3.34
N VAL A 354 1.82 42.96 2.11
CA VAL A 354 2.77 43.68 1.28
C VAL A 354 2.10 44.90 0.63
N THR A 355 2.61 46.06 0.91
CA THR A 355 2.10 47.34 0.38
C THR A 355 3.15 48.06 -0.43
N SER A 356 2.74 49.09 -1.22
CA SER A 356 3.67 49.91 -2.01
C SER A 356 4.64 50.75 -1.16
N ASN A 357 4.43 50.80 0.15
CA ASN A 357 5.28 51.58 1.09
C ASN A 357 6.29 50.68 1.83
N GLU A 358 6.42 49.41 1.45
CA GLU A 358 7.42 48.52 2.03
C GLU A 358 8.84 48.99 1.62
N PRO A 359 9.81 49.00 2.56
CA PRO A 359 11.16 49.48 2.29
C PRO A 359 12.05 48.43 1.59
N PHE A 360 11.57 47.18 1.36
CA PHE A 360 12.29 46.07 0.76
C PHE A 360 11.62 45.58 -0.51
#